data_351e3ae6743e992a7d598cd74c285eb7
#
_entry.id   351e3ae6743e992a7d598cd74c285eb7
#
_cell.length_a   1.000
_cell.length_b   1.000
_cell.length_c   1.000
_cell.angle_alpha   90.00
_cell.angle_beta   90.00
_cell.angle_gamma   90.00
#
_symmetry.space_group_name_H-M   'P 1'
#
loop_
_entity.id
_entity.type
_entity.pdbx_description
1 polymer ?
#
loop_
_entity_poly.entity_id
_entity_poly.type
_entity_poly.pdbx_seq_one_letter_code
_entity_poly.pdbx_strand_id
1 'polypeptide(L)'
;VHVFITIALAVAFLGETASPAQIAGATLATAGLGLVAFNLTGSTTLTGLGLVVLAACSWAIANLVTKRIGTVDLLSLVAWGSLVAPLPLLLLSAFVEGLDVYRQVYETVSWRGLFALFYIVYPTTLLGFSVWSGLLARYPAATVAPFTLLVPIVGMLSAALVLGEPLEPWKLGAAALVVSGLCVNLFSWPSSARLRRSGG
;
A
#
# COMPACT_ATOMS: atom_id res chain seq x y z
N VAL A 1 -0.64 9.92 1.71
CA VAL A 1 0.63 10.50 2.24
C VAL A 1 1.83 9.66 1.80
N HIS A 2 1.85 8.32 2.06
CA HIS A 2 3.01 7.46 1.76
C HIS A 2 3.48 7.51 0.29
N VAL A 3 2.57 7.69 -0.68
CA VAL A 3 2.91 7.79 -2.12
C VAL A 3 3.88 8.95 -2.37
N PHE A 4 3.59 10.13 -1.84
CA PHE A 4 4.46 11.30 -1.99
C PHE A 4 5.80 11.12 -1.29
N ILE A 5 5.80 10.50 -0.10
CA ILE A 5 7.03 10.17 0.62
C ILE A 5 7.87 9.18 -0.19
N THR A 6 7.26 8.14 -0.75
CA THR A 6 7.95 7.17 -1.61
C THR A 6 8.56 7.84 -2.84
N ILE A 7 7.81 8.71 -3.53
CA ILE A 7 8.32 9.46 -4.69
C ILE A 7 9.47 10.37 -4.28
N ALA A 8 9.32 11.14 -3.20
CA ALA A 8 10.37 12.04 -2.70
C ALA A 8 11.66 11.29 -2.33
N LEU A 9 11.54 10.14 -1.64
CA LEU A 9 12.68 9.30 -1.30
C LEU A 9 13.32 8.67 -2.54
N ALA A 10 12.54 8.25 -3.53
CA ALA A 10 13.06 7.69 -4.78
C ALA A 10 13.83 8.75 -5.58
N VAL A 11 13.32 9.98 -5.65
CA VAL A 11 14.03 11.11 -6.27
C VAL A 11 15.33 11.43 -5.51
N ALA A 12 15.28 11.54 -4.18
CA ALA A 12 16.41 11.95 -3.38
C ALA A 12 17.53 10.89 -3.30
N PHE A 13 17.17 9.60 -3.20
CA PHE A 13 18.12 8.53 -2.90
C PHE A 13 18.39 7.56 -4.05
N LEU A 14 17.51 7.50 -5.06
CA LEU A 14 17.69 6.62 -6.22
C LEU A 14 17.95 7.40 -7.51
N GLY A 15 17.94 8.75 -7.47
CA GLY A 15 18.11 9.59 -8.65
C GLY A 15 16.97 9.45 -9.67
N GLU A 16 15.80 9.00 -9.24
CA GLU A 16 14.63 8.95 -10.10
C GLU A 16 14.10 10.35 -10.41
N THR A 17 13.49 10.51 -11.57
CA THR A 17 12.81 11.75 -11.95
C THR A 17 11.31 11.51 -11.97
N ALA A 18 10.56 12.29 -11.22
CA ALA A 18 9.11 12.32 -11.32
C ALA A 18 8.68 13.43 -12.28
N SER A 19 7.89 13.09 -13.29
CA SER A 19 7.36 14.12 -14.20
C SER A 19 6.27 14.95 -13.50
N PRO A 20 6.05 16.22 -13.93
CA PRO A 20 4.98 17.04 -13.38
C PRO A 20 3.60 16.38 -13.50
N ALA A 21 3.36 15.63 -14.55
CA ALA A 21 2.11 14.91 -14.74
C ALA A 21 1.97 13.69 -13.80
N GLN A 22 3.07 13.02 -13.43
CA GLN A 22 3.04 11.98 -12.40
C GLN A 22 2.68 12.56 -11.03
N ILE A 23 3.24 13.72 -10.70
CA ILE A 23 2.89 14.44 -9.46
C ILE A 23 1.42 14.88 -9.50
N ALA A 24 0.95 15.46 -10.61
CA ALA A 24 -0.44 15.87 -10.78
C ALA A 24 -1.40 14.67 -10.67
N GLY A 25 -1.09 13.55 -11.30
CA GLY A 25 -1.86 12.31 -11.20
C GLY A 25 -1.94 11.77 -9.77
N ALA A 26 -0.81 11.74 -9.05
CA ALA A 26 -0.76 11.34 -7.65
C ALA A 26 -1.57 12.30 -6.75
N THR A 27 -1.51 13.60 -7.01
CA THR A 27 -2.29 14.62 -6.28
C THR A 27 -3.78 14.43 -6.50
N LEU A 28 -4.21 14.22 -7.75
CA LEU A 28 -5.63 14.01 -8.11
C LEU A 28 -6.16 12.72 -7.45
N ALA A 29 -5.40 11.64 -7.51
CA ALA A 29 -5.78 10.38 -6.88
C ALA A 29 -5.83 10.50 -5.33
N THR A 30 -4.91 11.26 -4.73
CA THR A 30 -4.93 11.53 -3.28
C THR A 30 -6.11 12.42 -2.88
N ALA A 31 -6.54 13.36 -3.74
CA ALA A 31 -7.76 14.14 -3.51
C ALA A 31 -9.00 13.23 -3.47
N GLY A 32 -9.08 12.22 -4.34
CA GLY A 32 -10.14 11.19 -4.27
C GLY A 32 -10.13 10.44 -2.94
N LEU A 33 -8.95 10.08 -2.43
CA LEU A 33 -8.83 9.46 -1.10
C LEU A 33 -9.18 10.44 0.03
N GLY A 34 -8.90 11.73 -0.13
CA GLY A 34 -9.34 12.79 0.78
C GLY A 34 -10.87 12.84 0.88
N LEU A 35 -11.57 12.73 -0.25
CA LEU A 35 -13.04 12.66 -0.27
C LEU A 35 -13.58 11.47 0.53
N VAL A 36 -12.91 10.30 0.46
CA VAL A 36 -13.23 9.16 1.32
C VAL A 36 -13.04 9.52 2.79
N ALA A 37 -11.90 10.10 3.15
CA ALA A 37 -11.57 10.43 4.54
C ALA A 37 -12.55 11.44 5.16
N PHE A 38 -13.02 12.42 4.39
CA PHE A 38 -14.01 13.41 4.86
C PHE A 38 -15.40 12.81 5.11
N ASN A 39 -15.74 11.71 4.45
CA ASN A 39 -17.04 11.04 4.61
C ASN A 39 -17.00 9.89 5.63
N LEU A 40 -15.82 9.56 6.15
CA LEU A 40 -15.70 8.60 7.25
C LEU A 40 -16.03 9.31 8.58
N THR A 41 -17.15 8.93 9.18
CA THR A 41 -17.55 9.40 10.49
C THR A 41 -16.72 8.69 11.57
N GLY A 42 -15.72 9.35 12.10
CA GLY A 42 -14.89 8.82 13.18
C GLY A 42 -14.09 9.92 13.87
N SER A 43 -13.89 9.81 15.19
CA SER A 43 -13.03 10.70 15.95
C SER A 43 -11.56 10.41 15.62
N THR A 44 -10.94 11.22 14.79
CA THR A 44 -9.49 11.13 14.54
C THR A 44 -8.73 11.76 15.72
N THR A 45 -7.96 10.95 16.46
CA THR A 45 -7.08 11.45 17.49
C THR A 45 -5.74 11.90 16.91
N LEU A 46 -5.11 12.90 17.52
CA LEU A 46 -3.78 13.38 17.10
C LEU A 46 -2.73 12.26 17.18
N THR A 47 -2.80 11.42 18.22
CA THR A 47 -1.95 10.23 18.36
C THR A 47 -2.15 9.25 17.22
N GLY A 48 -3.40 8.94 16.86
CA GLY A 48 -3.72 8.06 15.72
C GLY A 48 -3.18 8.62 14.41
N LEU A 49 -3.32 9.93 14.18
CA LEU A 49 -2.75 10.57 12.99
C LEU A 49 -1.21 10.46 12.97
N GLY A 50 -0.55 10.67 14.09
CA GLY A 50 0.91 10.52 14.22
C GLY A 50 1.37 9.09 13.88
N LEU A 51 0.68 8.08 14.39
CA LEU A 51 0.98 6.67 14.11
C LEU A 51 0.77 6.34 12.62
N VAL A 52 -0.28 6.87 11.99
CA VAL A 52 -0.51 6.68 10.55
C VAL A 52 0.59 7.33 9.70
N VAL A 53 1.07 8.51 10.07
CA VAL A 53 2.20 9.16 9.38
C VAL A 53 3.48 8.34 9.55
N LEU A 54 3.77 7.85 10.76
CA LEU A 54 4.92 7.00 11.03
C LEU A 54 4.86 5.69 10.19
N ALA A 55 3.71 5.05 10.13
CA ALA A 55 3.48 3.87 9.29
C ALA A 55 3.70 4.18 7.79
N ALA A 56 3.23 5.35 7.32
CA ALA A 56 3.44 5.80 5.95
C ALA A 56 4.92 6.02 5.62
N CYS A 57 5.70 6.58 6.54
CA CYS A 57 7.15 6.73 6.40
C CYS A 57 7.85 5.36 6.36
N SER A 58 7.50 4.46 7.28
CA SER A 58 8.06 3.10 7.32
C SER A 58 7.78 2.33 6.02
N TRP A 59 6.56 2.45 5.50
CA TRP A 59 6.19 1.86 4.20
C TRP A 59 7.00 2.43 3.04
N ALA A 60 7.19 3.75 3.00
CA ALA A 60 7.97 4.41 1.97
C ALA A 60 9.45 3.99 2.01
N ILE A 61 10.03 3.85 3.20
CA ILE A 61 11.39 3.33 3.39
C ILE A 61 11.48 1.88 2.92
N ALA A 62 10.52 1.02 3.27
CA ALA A 62 10.47 -0.36 2.81
C ALA A 62 10.45 -0.47 1.28
N ASN A 63 9.64 0.36 0.59
CA ASN A 63 9.62 0.44 -0.87
C ASN A 63 10.99 0.84 -1.44
N LEU A 64 11.67 1.82 -0.83
CA LEU A 64 12.99 2.26 -1.25
C LEU A 64 14.05 1.17 -1.08
N VAL A 65 14.05 0.49 0.06
CA VAL A 65 14.95 -0.63 0.36
C VAL A 65 14.71 -1.77 -0.63
N THR A 66 13.47 -2.20 -0.82
CA THR A 66 13.09 -3.23 -1.80
C THR A 66 13.62 -2.89 -3.19
N LYS A 67 13.48 -1.64 -3.60
CA LYS A 67 13.96 -1.20 -4.91
C LYS A 67 15.49 -1.20 -5.02
N ARG A 68 16.21 -0.85 -3.95
CA ARG A 68 17.68 -0.87 -3.92
C ARG A 68 18.29 -2.25 -3.95
N ILE A 69 17.64 -3.22 -3.33
CA ILE A 69 18.12 -4.61 -3.27
C ILE A 69 18.14 -5.26 -4.67
N GLY A 70 17.22 -4.88 -5.56
CA GLY A 70 17.25 -5.21 -6.99
C GLY A 70 17.02 -6.69 -7.29
N THR A 71 18.07 -7.47 -7.49
CA THR A 71 18.06 -8.83 -8.07
C THR A 71 17.85 -9.98 -7.05
N VAL A 72 17.42 -9.70 -5.85
CA VAL A 72 17.13 -10.74 -4.85
C VAL A 72 15.82 -11.46 -5.20
N ASP A 73 15.73 -12.74 -4.87
CA ASP A 73 14.47 -13.47 -4.93
C ASP A 73 13.44 -12.80 -4.00
N LEU A 74 12.45 -12.17 -4.64
CA LEU A 74 11.48 -11.33 -3.96
C LEU A 74 10.54 -12.15 -3.06
N LEU A 75 10.31 -13.40 -3.39
CA LEU A 75 9.53 -14.31 -2.55
C LEU A 75 10.28 -14.63 -1.26
N SER A 76 11.59 -14.91 -1.36
CA SER A 76 12.46 -15.11 -0.20
C SER A 76 12.53 -13.85 0.68
N LEU A 77 12.61 -12.65 0.08
CA LEU A 77 12.61 -11.40 0.83
C LEU A 77 11.32 -11.24 1.68
N VAL A 78 10.17 -11.51 1.07
CA VAL A 78 8.88 -11.45 1.76
C VAL A 78 8.78 -12.53 2.84
N ALA A 79 9.21 -13.76 2.55
CA ALA A 79 9.17 -14.85 3.51
C ALA A 79 10.06 -14.59 4.75
N TRP A 80 11.30 -14.14 4.54
CA TRP A 80 12.20 -13.77 5.64
C TRP A 80 11.69 -12.55 6.43
N GLY A 81 11.20 -11.53 5.76
CA GLY A 81 10.56 -10.37 6.41
C GLY A 81 9.36 -10.78 7.28
N SER A 82 8.54 -11.71 6.79
CA SER A 82 7.39 -12.24 7.52
C SER A 82 7.80 -13.13 8.71
N LEU A 83 9.00 -13.68 8.72
CA LEU A 83 9.52 -14.46 9.85
C LEU A 83 10.06 -13.57 10.97
N VAL A 84 10.68 -12.44 10.61
CA VAL A 84 11.29 -11.52 11.58
C VAL A 84 10.25 -10.60 12.24
N ALA A 85 9.26 -10.12 11.47
CA ALA A 85 8.27 -9.16 11.95
C ALA A 85 7.40 -9.62 13.14
N PRO A 86 7.01 -10.89 13.28
CA PRO A 86 6.20 -11.35 14.42
C PRO A 86 6.85 -11.15 15.77
N LEU A 87 8.17 -11.33 15.89
CA LEU A 87 8.86 -11.23 17.18
C LEU A 87 8.66 -9.86 17.87
N PRO A 88 9.01 -8.71 17.23
CA PRO A 88 8.79 -7.41 17.85
C PRO A 88 7.31 -7.10 18.02
N LEU A 89 6.43 -7.58 17.12
CA LEU A 89 4.99 -7.34 17.22
C LEU A 89 4.36 -8.10 18.37
N LEU A 90 4.73 -9.36 18.60
CA LEU A 90 4.29 -10.14 19.74
C LEU A 90 4.76 -9.54 21.06
N LEU A 91 6.02 -9.11 21.14
CA LEU A 91 6.52 -8.41 22.32
C LEU A 91 5.73 -7.12 22.59
N LEU A 92 5.49 -6.32 21.54
CA LEU A 92 4.73 -5.09 21.67
C LEU A 92 3.27 -5.36 22.09
N SER A 93 2.62 -6.34 21.52
CA SER A 93 1.26 -6.78 21.91
C SER A 93 1.22 -7.22 23.38
N ALA A 94 2.20 -8.03 23.82
CA ALA A 94 2.30 -8.43 25.22
C ALA A 94 2.44 -7.24 26.20
N PHE A 95 3.17 -6.21 25.79
CA PHE A 95 3.33 -4.97 26.60
C PHE A 95 2.10 -4.09 26.61
N VAL A 96 1.40 -3.95 25.48
CA VAL A 96 0.30 -2.99 25.33
C VAL A 96 -1.04 -3.62 25.71
N GLU A 97 -1.27 -4.86 25.33
CA GLU A 97 -2.56 -5.56 25.47
C GLU A 97 -2.56 -6.58 26.63
N GLY A 98 -1.38 -6.95 27.12
CA GLY A 98 -1.21 -7.95 28.18
C GLY A 98 -1.21 -9.39 27.64
N LEU A 99 -0.85 -10.33 28.52
CA LEU A 99 -0.74 -11.75 28.18
C LEU A 99 -2.10 -12.45 28.06
N ASP A 100 -3.15 -11.91 28.65
CA ASP A 100 -4.48 -12.49 28.64
C ASP A 100 -5.10 -12.53 27.25
N VAL A 101 -4.69 -11.63 26.36
CA VAL A 101 -5.14 -11.61 24.94
C VAL A 101 -4.79 -12.90 24.22
N TYR A 102 -3.61 -13.46 24.47
CA TYR A 102 -3.18 -14.72 23.82
C TYR A 102 -4.07 -15.90 24.23
N ARG A 103 -4.46 -15.96 25.49
CA ARG A 103 -5.39 -16.97 25.98
C ARG A 103 -6.79 -16.80 25.35
N GLN A 104 -7.28 -15.56 25.32
CA GLN A 104 -8.58 -15.23 24.72
C GLN A 104 -8.62 -15.56 23.21
N VAL A 105 -7.54 -15.27 22.47
CA VAL A 105 -7.42 -15.64 21.05
C VAL A 105 -7.49 -17.15 20.87
N TYR A 106 -6.76 -17.91 21.71
CA TYR A 106 -6.78 -19.38 21.65
C TYR A 106 -8.19 -19.98 21.94
N GLU A 107 -8.93 -19.41 22.88
CA GLU A 107 -10.29 -19.84 23.24
C GLU A 107 -11.34 -19.44 22.21
N THR A 108 -11.13 -18.35 21.45
CA THR A 108 -12.12 -17.79 20.51
C THR A 108 -11.82 -18.06 19.02
N VAL A 109 -10.71 -18.74 18.72
CA VAL A 109 -10.34 -19.05 17.34
C VAL A 109 -11.45 -19.84 16.63
N SER A 110 -11.88 -19.37 15.47
CA SER A 110 -12.92 -20.00 14.66
C SER A 110 -12.37 -20.46 13.30
N TRP A 111 -13.04 -21.42 12.67
CA TRP A 111 -12.71 -21.86 11.32
C TRP A 111 -12.71 -20.71 10.30
N ARG A 112 -13.66 -19.76 10.44
CA ARG A 112 -13.73 -18.56 9.61
C ARG A 112 -12.50 -17.66 9.82
N GLY A 113 -12.07 -17.51 11.07
CA GLY A 113 -10.86 -16.76 11.42
C GLY A 113 -9.60 -17.39 10.83
N LEU A 114 -9.48 -18.72 10.92
CA LEU A 114 -8.36 -19.45 10.32
C LEU A 114 -8.33 -19.32 8.79
N PHE A 115 -9.49 -19.40 8.14
CA PHE A 115 -9.59 -19.19 6.69
C PHE A 115 -9.22 -17.76 6.29
N ALA A 116 -9.71 -16.76 7.03
CA ALA A 116 -9.34 -15.37 6.82
C ALA A 116 -7.83 -15.14 6.98
N LEU A 117 -7.23 -15.75 8.02
CA LEU A 117 -5.78 -15.71 8.24
C LEU A 117 -5.01 -16.35 7.08
N PHE A 118 -5.44 -17.54 6.64
CA PHE A 118 -4.86 -18.20 5.47
C PHE A 118 -4.91 -17.31 4.22
N TYR A 119 -6.06 -16.68 3.97
CA TYR A 119 -6.24 -15.77 2.83
C TYR A 119 -5.32 -14.55 2.92
N ILE A 120 -5.17 -13.96 4.10
CA ILE A 120 -4.27 -12.81 4.31
C ILE A 120 -2.80 -13.22 4.10
N VAL A 121 -2.38 -14.36 4.65
CA VAL A 121 -0.99 -14.81 4.59
C VAL A 121 -0.58 -15.20 3.17
N TYR A 122 -1.30 -16.09 2.53
CA TYR A 122 -0.86 -16.68 1.25
C TYR A 122 -1.20 -15.79 0.04
N PRO A 123 -2.47 -15.61 -0.35
CA PRO A 123 -2.75 -14.80 -1.54
C PRO A 123 -2.42 -13.32 -1.36
N THR A 124 -2.72 -12.74 -0.21
CA THR A 124 -2.55 -11.29 -0.03
C THR A 124 -1.09 -10.92 0.26
N THR A 125 -0.46 -11.59 1.24
CA THR A 125 0.90 -11.22 1.64
C THR A 125 1.95 -11.81 0.70
N LEU A 126 2.05 -13.12 0.59
CA LEU A 126 3.14 -13.72 -0.19
C LEU A 126 3.04 -13.39 -1.68
N LEU A 127 1.89 -13.63 -2.30
CA LEU A 127 1.72 -13.36 -3.73
C LEU A 127 1.63 -11.86 -4.02
N GLY A 128 0.84 -11.11 -3.24
CA GLY A 128 0.65 -9.69 -3.43
C GLY A 128 1.95 -8.90 -3.27
N PHE A 129 2.72 -9.12 -2.21
CA PHE A 129 4.01 -8.45 -2.02
C PHE A 129 5.08 -8.89 -3.01
N SER A 130 5.08 -10.16 -3.43
CA SER A 130 6.01 -10.63 -4.47
C SER A 130 5.78 -9.90 -5.80
N VAL A 131 4.51 -9.74 -6.21
CA VAL A 131 4.14 -8.96 -7.40
C VAL A 131 4.50 -7.49 -7.21
N TRP A 132 4.17 -6.89 -6.07
CA TRP A 132 4.46 -5.51 -5.75
C TRP A 132 5.96 -5.21 -5.80
N SER A 133 6.76 -6.02 -5.13
CA SER A 133 8.21 -5.87 -5.11
C SER A 133 8.82 -6.08 -6.49
N GLY A 134 8.28 -7.03 -7.28
CA GLY A 134 8.68 -7.24 -8.67
C GLY A 134 8.39 -6.02 -9.57
N LEU A 135 7.28 -5.34 -9.35
CA LEU A 135 6.96 -4.10 -10.06
C LEU A 135 7.92 -2.97 -9.66
N LEU A 136 8.19 -2.79 -8.35
CA LEU A 136 9.12 -1.78 -7.87
C LEU A 136 10.56 -2.01 -8.36
N ALA A 137 10.98 -3.27 -8.50
CA ALA A 137 12.30 -3.59 -9.03
C ALA A 137 12.46 -3.23 -10.52
N ARG A 138 11.35 -3.26 -11.30
CA ARG A 138 11.37 -3.07 -12.76
C ARG A 138 10.97 -1.67 -13.21
N TYR A 139 10.18 -0.97 -12.43
CA TYR A 139 9.56 0.30 -12.83
C TYR A 139 9.84 1.42 -11.82
N PRO A 140 9.81 2.70 -12.24
CA PRO A 140 9.96 3.84 -11.34
C PRO A 140 8.92 3.85 -10.22
N ALA A 141 9.35 4.22 -9.02
CA ALA A 141 8.45 4.29 -7.86
C ALA A 141 7.31 5.30 -8.08
N ALA A 142 7.58 6.40 -8.80
CA ALA A 142 6.57 7.38 -9.17
C ALA A 142 5.43 6.81 -10.04
N THR A 143 5.69 5.72 -10.76
CA THR A 143 4.68 5.01 -11.56
C THR A 143 3.94 3.97 -10.72
N VAL A 144 4.66 3.21 -9.91
CA VAL A 144 4.09 2.05 -9.16
C VAL A 144 3.35 2.50 -7.90
N ALA A 145 3.93 3.41 -7.11
CA ALA A 145 3.38 3.77 -5.81
C ALA A 145 1.93 4.31 -5.85
N PRO A 146 1.49 5.11 -6.84
CA PRO A 146 0.11 5.60 -6.91
C PRO A 146 -0.96 4.49 -7.01
N PHE A 147 -0.62 3.30 -7.51
CA PHE A 147 -1.57 2.18 -7.58
C PHE A 147 -2.08 1.73 -6.21
N THR A 148 -1.34 1.99 -5.13
CA THR A 148 -1.84 1.73 -3.77
C THR A 148 -3.08 2.54 -3.40
N LEU A 149 -3.33 3.65 -4.09
CA LEU A 149 -4.52 4.46 -3.90
C LEU A 149 -5.80 3.77 -4.42
N LEU A 150 -5.68 2.71 -5.23
CA LEU A 150 -6.80 1.84 -5.60
C LEU A 150 -7.29 0.96 -4.44
N VAL A 151 -6.46 0.68 -3.45
CA VAL A 151 -6.79 -0.27 -2.37
C VAL A 151 -8.11 0.08 -1.66
N PRO A 152 -8.33 1.32 -1.17
CA PRO A 152 -9.60 1.66 -0.53
C PRO A 152 -10.78 1.63 -1.51
N ILE A 153 -10.56 1.94 -2.78
CA ILE A 153 -11.62 1.89 -3.81
C ILE A 153 -12.06 0.45 -4.06
N VAL A 154 -11.09 -0.45 -4.26
CA VAL A 154 -11.36 -1.89 -4.42
C VAL A 154 -12.02 -2.44 -3.15
N GLY A 155 -11.56 -2.01 -1.97
CA GLY A 155 -12.17 -2.38 -0.69
C GLY A 155 -13.65 -2.00 -0.60
N MET A 156 -13.99 -0.74 -0.93
CA MET A 156 -15.39 -0.27 -0.92
C MET A 156 -16.26 -1.01 -1.94
N LEU A 157 -15.74 -1.27 -3.15
CA LEU A 157 -16.46 -2.03 -4.17
C LEU A 157 -16.66 -3.48 -3.75
N SER A 158 -15.65 -4.11 -3.16
CA SER A 158 -15.75 -5.47 -2.63
C SER A 158 -16.76 -5.57 -1.49
N ALA A 159 -16.79 -4.61 -0.57
CA ALA A 159 -17.77 -4.54 0.50
C ALA A 159 -19.20 -4.39 -0.05
N ALA A 160 -19.38 -3.54 -1.06
CA ALA A 160 -20.69 -3.39 -1.70
C ALA A 160 -21.15 -4.69 -2.40
N LEU A 161 -20.25 -5.39 -3.09
CA LEU A 161 -20.59 -6.60 -3.84
C LEU A 161 -20.80 -7.82 -2.92
N VAL A 162 -19.98 -7.97 -1.87
CA VAL A 162 -19.97 -9.16 -1.01
C VAL A 162 -20.90 -9.00 0.19
N LEU A 163 -20.93 -7.79 0.78
CA LEU A 163 -21.72 -7.50 1.99
C LEU A 163 -23.03 -6.77 1.69
N GLY A 164 -23.28 -6.38 0.44
CA GLY A 164 -24.49 -5.64 0.05
C GLY A 164 -24.51 -4.19 0.56
N GLU A 165 -23.35 -3.61 0.90
CA GLU A 165 -23.28 -2.21 1.36
C GLU A 165 -23.71 -1.24 0.26
N PRO A 166 -24.43 -0.15 0.58
CA PRO A 166 -24.85 0.83 -0.41
C PRO A 166 -23.65 1.58 -1.00
N LEU A 167 -23.62 1.68 -2.34
CA LEU A 167 -22.67 2.52 -3.07
C LEU A 167 -23.19 3.96 -3.08
N GLU A 168 -22.80 4.73 -2.10
CA GLU A 168 -23.17 6.14 -2.01
C GLU A 168 -22.47 6.96 -3.11
N PRO A 169 -23.09 8.05 -3.62
CA PRO A 169 -22.56 8.85 -4.73
C PRO A 169 -21.13 9.37 -4.50
N TRP A 170 -20.76 9.71 -3.27
CA TRP A 170 -19.41 10.16 -2.95
C TRP A 170 -18.36 9.05 -3.13
N LYS A 171 -18.73 7.77 -2.92
CA LYS A 171 -17.84 6.61 -3.16
C LYS A 171 -17.51 6.50 -4.66
N LEU A 172 -18.49 6.74 -5.54
CA LEU A 172 -18.29 6.77 -6.99
C LEU A 172 -17.44 7.98 -7.42
N GLY A 173 -17.68 9.15 -6.83
CA GLY A 173 -16.84 10.34 -7.06
C GLY A 173 -15.39 10.13 -6.65
N ALA A 174 -15.15 9.54 -5.49
CA ALA A 174 -13.81 9.19 -5.02
C ALA A 174 -13.12 8.19 -5.96
N ALA A 175 -13.83 7.14 -6.40
CA ALA A 175 -13.31 6.17 -7.35
C ALA A 175 -12.93 6.82 -8.70
N ALA A 176 -13.78 7.70 -9.22
CA ALA A 176 -13.51 8.43 -10.47
C ALA A 176 -12.27 9.32 -10.36
N LEU A 177 -12.09 10.05 -9.25
CA LEU A 177 -10.90 10.85 -9.00
C LEU A 177 -9.62 10.01 -8.92
N VAL A 178 -9.66 8.88 -8.19
CA VAL A 178 -8.51 7.97 -8.08
C VAL A 178 -8.13 7.40 -9.44
N VAL A 179 -9.11 6.87 -10.18
CA VAL A 179 -8.86 6.27 -11.51
C VAL A 179 -8.35 7.33 -12.49
N SER A 180 -8.95 8.54 -12.52
CA SER A 180 -8.50 9.64 -13.37
C SER A 180 -7.05 10.03 -13.04
N GLY A 181 -6.71 10.14 -11.75
CA GLY A 181 -5.35 10.45 -11.31
C GLY A 181 -4.35 9.37 -11.74
N LEU A 182 -4.71 8.10 -11.67
CA LEU A 182 -3.87 7.00 -12.15
C LEU A 182 -3.71 7.03 -13.67
N CYS A 183 -4.76 7.32 -14.41
CA CYS A 183 -4.68 7.51 -15.86
C CYS A 183 -3.69 8.63 -16.21
N VAL A 184 -3.79 9.80 -15.57
CA VAL A 184 -2.84 10.91 -15.78
C VAL A 184 -1.41 10.49 -15.45
N ASN A 185 -1.21 9.74 -14.36
CA ASN A 185 0.11 9.23 -13.98
C ASN A 185 0.71 8.29 -15.03
N LEU A 186 -0.11 7.39 -15.58
CA LEU A 186 0.34 6.40 -16.58
C LEU A 186 0.60 7.02 -17.97
N PHE A 187 -0.28 7.89 -18.44
CA PHE A 187 -0.12 8.53 -19.75
C PHE A 187 1.08 9.48 -19.83
N SER A 188 1.56 9.95 -18.69
CA SER A 188 2.74 10.81 -18.60
C SER A 188 4.07 10.05 -18.58
N TRP A 189 4.07 8.73 -18.81
CA TRP A 189 5.29 7.94 -18.92
C TRP A 189 6.11 8.41 -20.13
N PRO A 190 7.31 8.95 -19.95
CA PRO A 190 8.15 9.35 -21.08
C PRO A 190 8.47 8.13 -21.95
N SER A 191 8.20 8.24 -23.25
CA SER A 191 8.56 7.21 -24.25
C SER A 191 10.07 6.92 -24.32
N SER A 192 10.90 7.69 -23.64
CA SER A 192 12.36 7.56 -23.55
C SER A 192 12.86 6.29 -22.84
N ALA A 193 12.03 5.61 -22.08
CA ALA A 193 12.39 4.30 -21.51
C ALA A 193 12.47 3.20 -22.58
N ARG A 194 11.91 3.42 -23.76
CA ARG A 194 11.94 2.49 -24.90
C ARG A 194 13.25 2.50 -25.67
N LEU A 195 14.00 3.61 -25.65
CA LEU A 195 15.22 3.78 -26.44
C LEU A 195 16.50 3.21 -25.81
N ARG A 196 16.49 2.87 -24.51
CA ARG A 196 17.63 2.21 -23.86
C ARG A 196 17.71 0.69 -24.06
N ARG A 197 16.68 0.05 -24.63
CA ARG A 197 16.67 -1.40 -24.91
C ARG A 197 17.13 -1.80 -26.31
N SER A 198 17.35 -0.85 -27.22
CA SER A 198 17.78 -1.14 -28.60
C SER A 198 19.27 -0.87 -28.88
N GLY A 199 20.09 -0.64 -27.88
CA GLY A 199 21.51 -0.33 -28.01
C GLY A 199 22.39 -1.09 -27.01
N GLY A 200 22.20 -2.42 -26.92
CA GLY A 200 23.06 -3.29 -26.15
C GLY A 200 23.02 -4.70 -26.71
#